data_19d4b1fc0f01f46c632a0fffcf621392
#
_entry.id   19d4b1fc0f01f46c632a0fffcf621392
#
_cell.length_a   1.000
_cell.length_b   1.000
_cell.length_c   1.000
_cell.angle_alpha   90.00
_cell.angle_beta   90.00
_cell.angle_gamma   90.00
#
_symmetry.space_group_name_H-M   'P 1'
#
loop_
_entity.id
_entity.type
_entity.pdbx_description
1 polymer ?
#
loop_
_entity_poly.entity_id
_entity_poly.type
_entity_poly.pdbx_seq_one_letter_code
_entity_poly.pdbx_strand_id
1 'polypeptide(L)'
;MKKILIFSLMLASFLCSEAKERSLQQKLEIASEVLGERLPSVGGKTSRGGVGESLRVMRQTDAYTVVGRNRNGFVVLANDDAFKAVIGYSDEGTFGDNPALGWFLARINDASLRAASTGYQVIPAGCKSSVEHLIAVKWGQDAPFNSQCPQVNGKNCWVGCVATAMAQIMSVYQYPSRGKGVASYSIGDEKRTAMLSMGEYKWTEMLPAYSGDNYCSEQAAAVAKLMFHCGCVAGMNYSLDGSGASLQDAAAGMKKH
;
A
#
# COMPACT_ATOMS: atom_id res chain seq x y z
N MET A 1 55.45 43.61 26.86
CA MET A 1 54.36 42.63 27.14
C MET A 1 53.65 42.34 25.83
N LYS A 2 53.96 41.22 25.18
CA LYS A 2 53.35 40.84 23.91
C LYS A 2 52.16 39.93 24.22
N LYS A 3 50.95 40.37 23.86
CA LYS A 3 49.72 39.58 23.95
C LYS A 3 49.65 38.64 22.73
N ILE A 4 49.77 37.35 22.96
CA ILE A 4 49.56 36.31 21.95
C ILE A 4 48.05 36.05 21.88
N LEU A 5 47.42 36.39 20.74
CA LEU A 5 46.02 36.12 20.43
C LEU A 5 45.99 34.68 19.84
N ILE A 6 45.51 33.73 20.62
CA ILE A 6 45.26 32.35 20.11
C ILE A 6 43.93 32.36 19.40
N PHE A 7 43.98 32.32 18.06
CA PHE A 7 42.80 32.11 17.21
C PHE A 7 42.45 30.62 17.21
N SER A 8 41.46 30.27 18.04
CA SER A 8 40.93 28.91 18.03
C SER A 8 40.11 28.73 16.77
N LEU A 9 40.67 28.04 15.78
CA LEU A 9 40.02 27.63 14.57
C LEU A 9 39.07 26.47 14.93
N MET A 10 37.79 26.79 15.19
CA MET A 10 36.72 25.76 15.29
C MET A 10 36.53 25.18 13.91
N LEU A 11 37.19 24.07 13.66
CA LEU A 11 36.93 23.22 12.50
C LEU A 11 35.57 22.56 12.72
N ALA A 12 34.52 23.16 12.17
CA ALA A 12 33.21 22.56 12.08
C ALA A 12 33.35 21.35 11.14
N SER A 13 33.61 20.20 11.72
CA SER A 13 33.47 18.93 11.03
C SER A 13 32.00 18.77 10.68
N PHE A 14 31.65 19.04 9.42
CA PHE A 14 30.43 18.52 8.82
C PHE A 14 30.53 17.00 8.89
N LEU A 15 29.97 16.43 9.93
CA LEU A 15 29.66 15.01 9.96
C LEU A 15 28.59 14.76 8.89
N CYS A 16 29.01 14.49 7.66
CA CYS A 16 28.20 13.69 6.76
C CYS A 16 27.96 12.40 7.52
N SER A 17 26.77 12.20 8.04
CA SER A 17 26.35 10.91 8.59
C SER A 17 26.32 9.93 7.42
N GLU A 18 27.42 9.21 7.22
CA GLU A 18 27.40 8.06 6.33
C GLU A 18 26.39 7.08 6.91
N ALA A 19 25.48 6.61 6.06
CA ALA A 19 24.53 5.60 6.40
C ALA A 19 25.25 4.38 7.00
N LYS A 20 24.81 3.94 8.17
CA LYS A 20 25.48 2.89 8.94
C LYS A 20 24.59 1.65 8.98
N GLU A 21 25.20 0.50 8.81
CA GLU A 21 24.48 -0.76 8.98
C GLU A 21 24.05 -0.95 10.45
N ARG A 22 22.75 -1.26 10.66
CA ARG A 22 22.23 -1.61 11.99
C ARG A 22 22.84 -2.90 12.49
N SER A 23 23.33 -2.88 13.71
CA SER A 23 23.88 -4.08 14.37
C SER A 23 22.77 -5.14 14.56
N LEU A 24 23.18 -6.41 14.66
CA LEU A 24 22.23 -7.49 14.93
C LEU A 24 21.47 -7.26 16.24
N GLN A 25 22.14 -6.72 17.26
CA GLN A 25 21.50 -6.41 18.54
C GLN A 25 20.39 -5.37 18.38
N GLN A 26 20.63 -4.27 17.66
CA GLN A 26 19.59 -3.27 17.37
C GLN A 26 18.41 -3.88 16.61
N LYS A 27 18.68 -4.74 15.63
CA LYS A 27 17.63 -5.44 14.88
C LYS A 27 16.78 -6.36 15.77
N LEU A 28 17.39 -7.08 16.71
CA LEU A 28 16.70 -7.93 17.68
C LEU A 28 15.86 -7.12 18.67
N GLU A 29 16.38 -6.00 19.15
CA GLU A 29 15.67 -5.08 20.05
C GLU A 29 14.40 -4.53 19.38
N ILE A 30 14.53 -4.00 18.16
CA ILE A 30 13.39 -3.49 17.37
C ILE A 30 12.36 -4.61 17.11
N ALA A 31 12.82 -5.81 16.74
CA ALA A 31 11.92 -6.93 16.50
C ALA A 31 11.19 -7.37 17.79
N SER A 32 11.87 -7.32 18.92
CA SER A 32 11.26 -7.62 20.23
C SER A 32 10.17 -6.62 20.60
N GLU A 33 10.40 -5.34 20.38
CA GLU A 33 9.43 -4.28 20.59
C GLU A 33 8.19 -4.47 19.70
N VAL A 34 8.38 -4.61 18.39
CA VAL A 34 7.29 -4.78 17.42
C VAL A 34 6.44 -6.02 17.69
N LEU A 35 7.06 -7.16 17.99
CA LEU A 35 6.34 -8.42 18.25
C LEU A 35 5.85 -8.53 19.71
N GLY A 36 6.43 -7.77 20.64
CA GLY A 36 6.02 -7.72 22.05
C GLY A 36 4.78 -6.86 22.27
N GLU A 37 4.69 -5.71 21.62
CA GLU A 37 3.55 -4.78 21.75
C GLU A 37 2.26 -5.29 21.09
N ARG A 38 2.35 -6.27 20.18
CA ARG A 38 1.24 -6.71 19.34
C ARG A 38 0.70 -8.10 19.67
N LEU A 39 1.23 -8.76 20.70
CA LEU A 39 0.60 -9.97 21.21
C LEU A 39 -0.72 -9.54 21.87
N PRO A 40 -1.90 -9.97 21.36
CA PRO A 40 -3.17 -9.62 21.97
C PRO A 40 -3.17 -10.11 23.43
N SER A 41 -3.41 -9.20 24.35
CA SER A 41 -3.76 -9.56 25.73
C SER A 41 -5.15 -10.21 25.70
N VAL A 42 -5.20 -11.49 25.34
CA VAL A 42 -6.41 -12.29 25.45
C VAL A 42 -6.74 -12.42 26.93
N GLY A 43 -7.69 -11.58 27.37
CA GLY A 43 -8.45 -11.77 28.61
C GLY A 43 -7.65 -12.14 29.85
N GLY A 44 -7.13 -11.16 30.59
CA GLY A 44 -7.05 -11.17 32.04
C GLY A 44 -6.44 -12.36 32.79
N LYS A 45 -5.70 -13.25 32.15
CA LYS A 45 -4.93 -14.30 32.84
C LYS A 45 -3.51 -14.31 32.27
N THR A 46 -2.59 -13.80 33.08
CA THR A 46 -1.16 -14.03 32.89
C THR A 46 -0.92 -15.53 32.83
N SER A 47 -0.79 -16.08 31.64
CA SER A 47 -0.40 -17.46 31.43
C SER A 47 1.08 -17.57 31.80
N ARG A 48 1.38 -17.88 33.07
CA ARG A 48 2.66 -18.42 33.48
C ARG A 48 2.84 -19.75 32.76
N GLY A 49 3.80 -19.82 31.82
CA GLY A 49 4.26 -21.11 31.33
C GLY A 49 4.28 -21.30 29.80
N GLY A 50 4.70 -20.29 29.05
CA GLY A 50 5.27 -20.52 27.74
C GLY A 50 6.74 -20.11 27.79
N VAL A 51 7.65 -21.05 27.61
CA VAL A 51 9.06 -20.74 27.33
C VAL A 51 9.06 -19.83 26.11
N GLY A 52 9.34 -18.55 26.32
CA GLY A 52 9.30 -17.53 25.27
C GLY A 52 10.21 -17.97 24.13
N GLU A 53 9.60 -18.30 22.99
CA GLU A 53 10.34 -18.67 21.81
C GLU A 53 11.28 -17.52 21.45
N SER A 54 12.60 -17.76 21.49
CA SER A 54 13.61 -16.74 21.27
C SER A 54 13.55 -16.22 19.84
N LEU A 55 13.70 -14.91 19.68
CA LEU A 55 13.87 -14.28 18.38
C LEU A 55 15.13 -14.81 17.70
N ARG A 56 15.03 -15.10 16.42
CA ARG A 56 16.15 -15.53 15.60
C ARG A 56 16.11 -14.86 14.22
N VAL A 57 17.27 -14.76 13.60
CA VAL A 57 17.38 -14.37 12.20
C VAL A 57 16.89 -15.53 11.33
N MET A 58 15.87 -15.26 10.51
CA MET A 58 15.28 -16.21 9.58
C MET A 58 15.85 -16.05 8.16
N ARG A 59 16.17 -14.83 7.77
CA ARG A 59 16.81 -14.48 6.50
C ARG A 59 17.62 -13.21 6.66
N GLN A 60 18.76 -13.14 5.99
CA GLN A 60 19.57 -11.93 5.90
C GLN A 60 20.06 -11.75 4.47
N THR A 61 19.98 -10.51 3.98
CA THR A 61 20.52 -10.05 2.70
C THR A 61 21.32 -8.77 2.94
N ASP A 62 21.87 -8.17 1.91
CA ASP A 62 22.56 -6.87 2.04
C ASP A 62 21.57 -5.73 2.39
N ALA A 63 20.30 -5.83 1.95
CA ALA A 63 19.30 -4.79 2.12
C ALA A 63 18.47 -4.92 3.40
N TYR A 64 18.14 -6.13 3.82
CA TYR A 64 17.23 -6.39 4.93
C TYR A 64 17.58 -7.65 5.71
N THR A 65 17.12 -7.68 6.95
CA THR A 65 17.16 -8.85 7.83
C THR A 65 15.74 -9.20 8.28
N VAL A 66 15.35 -10.48 8.21
CA VAL A 66 14.11 -10.98 8.78
C VAL A 66 14.39 -11.62 10.12
N VAL A 67 13.73 -11.12 11.15
CA VAL A 67 13.81 -11.62 12.52
C VAL A 67 12.43 -12.09 12.95
N GLY A 68 12.32 -13.25 13.55
CA GLY A 68 11.02 -13.77 13.98
C GLY A 68 11.10 -14.92 14.95
N ARG A 69 9.94 -15.47 15.30
CA ARG A 69 9.74 -16.67 16.11
C ARG A 69 9.27 -17.81 15.22
N ASN A 70 9.50 -19.06 15.62
CA ASN A 70 9.21 -20.21 14.76
C ASN A 70 7.74 -20.29 14.29
N ARG A 71 6.77 -19.82 15.07
CA ARG A 71 5.35 -19.93 14.78
C ARG A 71 4.56 -18.65 15.05
N ASN A 72 5.17 -17.62 15.60
CA ASN A 72 4.47 -16.46 16.15
C ASN A 72 5.00 -15.13 15.59
N GLY A 73 4.96 -15.00 14.27
CA GLY A 73 5.23 -13.74 13.59
C GLY A 73 6.72 -13.49 13.27
N PHE A 74 6.93 -12.48 12.45
CA PHE A 74 8.24 -12.02 12.01
C PHE A 74 8.23 -10.53 11.67
N VAL A 75 9.42 -9.93 11.67
CA VAL A 75 9.66 -8.54 11.28
C VAL A 75 10.72 -8.50 10.20
N VAL A 76 10.49 -7.73 9.15
CA VAL A 76 11.47 -7.41 8.10
C VAL A 76 12.07 -6.06 8.44
N LEU A 77 13.37 -6.02 8.64
CA LEU A 77 14.12 -4.85 9.08
C LEU A 77 15.10 -4.41 8.00
N ALA A 78 15.14 -3.10 7.71
CA ALA A 78 16.18 -2.53 6.86
C ALA A 78 17.55 -2.65 7.55
N ASN A 79 18.57 -3.08 6.82
CA ASN A 79 19.92 -3.15 7.34
C ASN A 79 20.53 -1.77 7.55
N ASP A 80 20.26 -0.85 6.66
CA ASP A 80 20.82 0.49 6.62
C ASP A 80 19.95 1.48 7.42
N ASP A 81 20.58 2.30 8.27
CA ASP A 81 19.91 3.25 9.17
C ASP A 81 19.36 4.49 8.45
N ALA A 82 19.72 4.72 7.20
CA ALA A 82 19.08 5.74 6.35
C ALA A 82 17.63 5.41 6.00
N PHE A 83 17.21 4.14 6.11
CA PHE A 83 15.82 3.73 5.91
C PHE A 83 15.10 3.55 7.25
N LYS A 84 13.76 3.63 7.23
CA LYS A 84 12.96 3.22 8.38
C LYS A 84 13.33 1.79 8.79
N ALA A 85 13.53 1.58 10.08
CA ALA A 85 14.00 0.30 10.59
C ALA A 85 13.02 -0.85 10.23
N VAL A 86 11.73 -0.67 10.44
CA VAL A 86 10.70 -1.67 10.14
C VAL A 86 10.17 -1.46 8.72
N ILE A 87 10.42 -2.43 7.84
CA ILE A 87 9.89 -2.47 6.47
C ILE A 87 8.49 -3.10 6.48
N GLY A 88 8.30 -4.14 7.26
CA GLY A 88 7.04 -4.85 7.40
C GLY A 88 7.10 -5.89 8.51
N TYR A 89 5.95 -6.38 8.95
CA TYR A 89 5.87 -7.41 9.98
C TYR A 89 4.61 -8.25 9.79
N SER A 90 4.60 -9.41 10.43
CA SER A 90 3.41 -10.20 10.69
C SER A 90 3.43 -10.63 12.14
N ASP A 91 2.33 -10.49 12.83
CA ASP A 91 2.13 -10.92 14.23
C ASP A 91 1.70 -12.38 14.34
N GLU A 92 1.36 -12.99 13.22
CA GLU A 92 0.94 -14.40 13.13
C GLU A 92 1.76 -15.17 12.10
N GLY A 93 1.74 -16.50 12.23
CA GLY A 93 2.33 -17.42 11.26
C GLY A 93 3.85 -17.47 11.27
N THR A 94 4.42 -18.02 10.23
CA THR A 94 5.86 -18.20 10.04
C THR A 94 6.35 -17.53 8.78
N PHE A 95 7.58 -17.01 8.82
CA PHE A 95 8.26 -16.59 7.61
C PHE A 95 8.58 -17.82 6.75
N GLY A 96 8.09 -17.85 5.51
CA GLY A 96 8.24 -18.98 4.61
C GLY A 96 8.14 -18.58 3.14
N ASP A 97 8.05 -19.57 2.27
CA ASP A 97 8.01 -19.40 0.82
C ASP A 97 6.60 -18.97 0.34
N ASN A 98 6.32 -17.70 0.52
CA ASN A 98 5.13 -17.05 -0.04
C ASN A 98 5.55 -16.28 -1.31
N PRO A 99 5.02 -16.60 -2.49
CA PRO A 99 5.43 -15.94 -3.74
C PRO A 99 5.23 -14.41 -3.73
N ALA A 100 4.15 -13.92 -3.12
CA ALA A 100 3.89 -12.48 -3.00
C ALA A 100 4.89 -11.79 -2.08
N LEU A 101 5.20 -12.40 -0.93
CA LEU A 101 6.24 -11.92 -0.03
C LEU A 101 7.62 -11.99 -0.69
N GLY A 102 7.92 -13.06 -1.41
CA GLY A 102 9.17 -13.20 -2.16
C GLY A 102 9.34 -12.10 -3.21
N TRP A 103 8.30 -11.81 -3.98
CA TRP A 103 8.28 -10.71 -4.95
C TRP A 103 8.51 -9.35 -4.27
N PHE A 104 7.82 -9.07 -3.17
CA PHE A 104 7.96 -7.83 -2.40
C PHE A 104 9.39 -7.66 -1.86
N LEU A 105 9.96 -8.70 -1.26
CA LEU A 105 11.32 -8.68 -0.72
C LEU A 105 12.39 -8.51 -1.80
N ALA A 106 12.18 -9.08 -3.00
CA ALA A 106 13.05 -8.84 -4.15
C ALA A 106 13.05 -7.37 -4.56
N ARG A 107 11.88 -6.71 -4.56
CA ARG A 107 11.78 -5.27 -4.87
C ARG A 107 12.49 -4.39 -3.84
N ILE A 108 12.46 -4.75 -2.56
CA ILE A 108 13.19 -4.04 -1.52
C ILE A 108 14.70 -4.16 -1.79
N ASN A 109 15.18 -5.37 -2.10
CA ASN A 109 16.58 -5.58 -2.41
C ASN A 109 17.05 -4.76 -3.61
N ASP A 110 16.28 -4.77 -4.71
CA ASP A 110 16.55 -3.96 -5.90
C ASP A 110 16.57 -2.45 -5.61
N ALA A 111 15.63 -1.97 -4.79
CA ALA A 111 15.53 -0.56 -4.41
C ALA A 111 16.72 -0.12 -3.55
N SER A 112 17.15 -0.96 -2.60
CA SER A 112 18.32 -0.70 -1.76
C SER A 112 19.60 -0.63 -2.57
N LEU A 113 19.82 -1.57 -3.50
CA LEU A 113 20.98 -1.57 -4.39
C LEU A 113 21.03 -0.32 -5.27
N ARG A 114 19.88 0.13 -5.79
CA ARG A 114 19.81 1.38 -6.57
C ARG A 114 20.14 2.59 -5.69
N ALA A 115 19.60 2.68 -4.48
CA ALA A 115 19.89 3.75 -3.56
C ALA A 115 21.39 3.82 -3.22
N ALA A 116 22.02 2.68 -2.98
CA ALA A 116 23.45 2.60 -2.74
C ALA A 116 24.30 3.06 -3.94
N SER A 117 23.86 2.76 -5.18
CA SER A 117 24.57 3.12 -6.41
C SER A 117 24.39 4.59 -6.82
N THR A 118 23.27 5.22 -6.48
CA THR A 118 22.96 6.61 -6.86
C THR A 118 23.26 7.64 -5.76
N GLY A 119 23.72 7.19 -4.61
CA GLY A 119 23.76 7.98 -3.38
C GLY A 119 22.34 8.21 -2.84
N TYR A 120 22.21 8.27 -1.52
CA TYR A 120 20.92 8.59 -0.90
C TYR A 120 20.49 9.98 -1.36
N GLN A 121 19.38 10.04 -2.06
CA GLN A 121 18.70 11.29 -2.29
C GLN A 121 18.16 11.73 -0.92
N VAL A 122 18.91 12.58 -0.26
CA VAL A 122 18.38 13.34 0.89
C VAL A 122 17.07 13.97 0.41
N ILE A 123 15.98 13.74 1.12
CA ILE A 123 14.71 14.40 0.82
C ILE A 123 15.02 15.90 0.64
N PRO A 124 14.77 16.49 -0.54
CA PRO A 124 15.17 17.87 -0.79
C PRO A 124 14.66 18.79 0.30
N ALA A 125 15.49 19.74 0.74
CA ALA A 125 15.08 20.73 1.71
C ALA A 125 13.79 21.42 1.21
N GLY A 126 12.71 21.31 1.96
CA GLY A 126 11.38 21.79 1.57
C GLY A 126 10.34 20.73 1.27
N CYS A 127 10.71 19.43 1.20
CA CYS A 127 9.70 18.36 1.21
C CYS A 127 9.01 18.32 2.58
N LYS A 128 7.68 18.22 2.56
CA LYS A 128 6.90 18.08 3.79
C LYS A 128 7.24 16.73 4.44
N SER A 129 7.46 16.72 5.74
CA SER A 129 7.67 15.50 6.54
C SER A 129 6.42 14.62 6.61
N SER A 130 5.26 15.20 6.38
CA SER A 130 3.98 14.51 6.28
C SER A 130 3.12 15.15 5.19
N VAL A 131 2.28 14.36 4.56
CA VAL A 131 1.27 14.81 3.60
C VAL A 131 -0.09 14.38 4.15
N GLU A 132 -1.03 15.32 4.20
CA GLU A 132 -2.42 15.03 4.56
C GLU A 132 -3.05 14.03 3.59
N HIS A 133 -4.00 13.26 4.09
CA HIS A 133 -4.74 12.31 3.28
C HIS A 133 -5.49 13.03 2.15
N LEU A 134 -5.14 12.74 0.91
CA LEU A 134 -5.81 13.32 -0.25
C LEU A 134 -7.17 12.65 -0.51
N ILE A 135 -7.27 11.34 -0.27
CA ILE A 135 -8.49 10.57 -0.51
C ILE A 135 -9.39 10.66 0.73
N ALA A 136 -10.51 11.37 0.57
CA ALA A 136 -11.49 11.55 1.65
C ALA A 136 -12.66 10.54 1.59
N VAL A 137 -12.80 9.80 0.48
CA VAL A 137 -13.92 8.89 0.25
C VAL A 137 -13.67 7.51 0.88
N LYS A 138 -14.73 6.87 1.36
CA LYS A 138 -14.74 5.52 1.95
C LYS A 138 -15.55 4.59 1.05
N TRP A 139 -15.08 4.41 -0.17
CA TRP A 139 -15.77 3.58 -1.16
C TRP A 139 -15.29 2.13 -1.11
N GLY A 140 -16.24 1.20 -1.20
CA GLY A 140 -16.02 -0.24 -1.17
C GLY A 140 -16.17 -0.92 -2.53
N GLN A 141 -16.35 -2.23 -2.51
CA GLN A 141 -16.46 -3.07 -3.70
C GLN A 141 -17.83 -3.75 -3.84
N ASP A 142 -18.64 -3.75 -2.79
CA ASP A 142 -19.98 -4.31 -2.68
C ASP A 142 -21.06 -3.29 -3.02
N ALA A 143 -22.30 -3.53 -2.61
CA ALA A 143 -23.38 -2.56 -2.79
C ALA A 143 -23.14 -1.29 -1.96
N PRO A 144 -23.45 -0.08 -2.50
CA PRO A 144 -24.07 0.17 -3.81
C PRO A 144 -23.08 0.24 -4.97
N PHE A 145 -21.77 0.16 -4.71
CA PHE A 145 -20.69 0.43 -5.68
C PHE A 145 -20.70 -0.53 -6.87
N ASN A 146 -21.12 -1.78 -6.67
CA ASN A 146 -21.15 -2.80 -7.71
C ASN A 146 -22.50 -2.91 -8.44
N SER A 147 -23.43 -2.00 -8.20
CA SER A 147 -24.79 -2.13 -8.77
C SER A 147 -24.82 -2.07 -10.31
N GLN A 148 -23.79 -1.54 -10.96
CA GLN A 148 -23.62 -1.55 -12.43
C GLN A 148 -22.57 -2.56 -12.92
N CYS A 149 -21.94 -3.32 -12.03
CA CYS A 149 -21.06 -4.41 -12.43
C CYS A 149 -21.86 -5.54 -13.10
N PRO A 150 -21.19 -6.35 -13.95
CA PRO A 150 -21.84 -7.50 -14.57
C PRO A 150 -22.42 -8.46 -13.55
N GLN A 151 -23.48 -9.15 -13.97
CA GLN A 151 -24.14 -10.16 -13.13
C GLN A 151 -23.78 -11.57 -13.57
N VAL A 152 -23.60 -12.44 -12.60
CA VAL A 152 -23.47 -13.89 -12.75
C VAL A 152 -24.54 -14.52 -11.83
N ASN A 153 -25.38 -15.39 -12.35
CA ASN A 153 -26.46 -16.03 -11.61
C ASN A 153 -27.35 -15.03 -10.83
N GLY A 154 -27.65 -13.88 -11.44
CA GLY A 154 -28.51 -12.83 -10.85
C GLY A 154 -27.87 -12.02 -9.72
N LYS A 155 -26.56 -12.19 -9.44
CA LYS A 155 -25.81 -11.43 -8.45
C LYS A 155 -24.74 -10.57 -9.13
N ASN A 156 -24.58 -9.34 -8.68
CA ASN A 156 -23.54 -8.45 -9.19
C ASN A 156 -22.16 -8.96 -8.78
N CYS A 157 -21.23 -8.99 -9.71
CA CYS A 157 -19.81 -9.23 -9.42
C CYS A 157 -19.24 -8.11 -8.54
N TRP A 158 -18.15 -8.37 -7.87
CA TRP A 158 -17.40 -7.35 -7.12
C TRP A 158 -16.83 -6.29 -8.06
N VAL A 159 -16.70 -5.05 -7.58
CA VAL A 159 -16.04 -3.97 -8.35
C VAL A 159 -14.59 -4.32 -8.69
N GLY A 160 -13.89 -4.95 -7.77
CA GLY A 160 -12.46 -5.23 -7.85
C GLY A 160 -11.62 -4.09 -7.24
N CYS A 161 -10.59 -4.47 -6.48
CA CYS A 161 -9.76 -3.52 -5.71
C CYS A 161 -9.06 -2.48 -6.59
N VAL A 162 -8.62 -2.86 -7.79
CA VAL A 162 -7.96 -1.96 -8.76
C VAL A 162 -8.93 -0.87 -9.22
N ALA A 163 -10.15 -1.23 -9.62
CA ALA A 163 -11.15 -0.26 -10.04
C ALA A 163 -11.59 0.66 -8.89
N THR A 164 -11.73 0.11 -7.68
CA THR A 164 -12.04 0.90 -6.48
C THR A 164 -10.95 1.94 -6.20
N ALA A 165 -9.69 1.53 -6.23
CA ALA A 165 -8.57 2.44 -6.03
C ALA A 165 -8.51 3.53 -7.11
N MET A 166 -8.73 3.18 -8.39
CA MET A 166 -8.81 4.15 -9.49
C MET A 166 -9.92 5.18 -9.25
N ALA A 167 -11.12 4.73 -8.90
CA ALA A 167 -12.25 5.61 -8.64
C ALA A 167 -11.99 6.55 -7.44
N GLN A 168 -11.38 6.04 -6.37
CA GLN A 168 -11.00 6.84 -5.21
C GLN A 168 -9.96 7.92 -5.57
N ILE A 169 -8.95 7.60 -6.40
CA ILE A 169 -7.99 8.58 -6.90
C ILE A 169 -8.69 9.63 -7.77
N MET A 170 -9.56 9.22 -8.68
CA MET A 170 -10.31 10.13 -9.54
C MET A 170 -11.23 11.06 -8.74
N SER A 171 -11.75 10.63 -7.60
CA SER A 171 -12.61 11.46 -6.73
C SER A 171 -11.89 12.67 -6.16
N VAL A 172 -10.57 12.61 -5.96
CA VAL A 172 -9.74 13.74 -5.47
C VAL A 172 -9.76 14.89 -6.47
N TYR A 173 -9.71 14.57 -7.76
CA TYR A 173 -9.64 15.54 -8.85
C TYR A 173 -11.00 15.83 -9.49
N GLN A 174 -12.02 15.02 -9.20
CA GLN A 174 -13.34 15.04 -9.87
C GLN A 174 -13.21 15.12 -11.41
N TYR A 175 -12.30 14.33 -11.94
CA TYR A 175 -11.91 14.34 -13.36
C TYR A 175 -11.72 12.91 -13.86
N PRO A 176 -12.07 12.64 -15.16
CA PRO A 176 -12.71 13.55 -16.13
C PRO A 176 -14.22 13.72 -15.89
N SER A 177 -14.88 14.60 -16.65
CA SER A 177 -16.34 14.73 -16.61
C SER A 177 -17.05 13.53 -17.24
N ARG A 178 -16.39 12.80 -18.17
CA ARG A 178 -16.86 11.57 -18.82
C ARG A 178 -15.71 10.73 -19.31
N GLY A 179 -15.92 9.43 -19.45
CA GLY A 179 -14.95 8.53 -20.09
C GLY A 179 -14.93 8.73 -21.62
N LYS A 180 -13.90 8.18 -22.28
CA LYS A 180 -13.71 8.27 -23.73
C LYS A 180 -13.69 6.88 -24.37
N GLY A 181 -14.40 6.74 -25.48
CA GLY A 181 -14.36 5.56 -26.35
C GLY A 181 -14.98 4.31 -25.73
N VAL A 182 -14.42 3.17 -26.05
CA VAL A 182 -14.87 1.84 -25.66
C VAL A 182 -13.75 1.12 -24.94
N ALA A 183 -14.05 0.52 -23.79
CA ALA A 183 -13.13 -0.33 -23.04
C ALA A 183 -13.66 -1.77 -22.96
N SER A 184 -12.74 -2.73 -22.76
CA SER A 184 -13.07 -4.15 -22.67
C SER A 184 -12.89 -4.67 -21.27
N TYR A 185 -13.75 -5.62 -20.88
CA TYR A 185 -13.65 -6.38 -19.64
C TYR A 185 -14.00 -7.85 -19.94
N SER A 186 -13.82 -8.74 -18.97
CA SER A 186 -14.21 -10.14 -19.11
C SER A 186 -15.02 -10.65 -17.93
N ILE A 187 -15.72 -11.77 -18.13
CA ILE A 187 -16.35 -12.60 -17.10
C ILE A 187 -15.88 -14.01 -17.39
N GLY A 188 -14.94 -14.51 -16.60
CA GLY A 188 -14.22 -15.74 -16.99
C GLY A 188 -13.52 -15.54 -18.33
N ASP A 189 -13.78 -16.43 -19.29
CA ASP A 189 -13.21 -16.39 -20.64
C ASP A 189 -14.00 -15.49 -21.62
N GLU A 190 -15.16 -15.00 -21.23
CA GLU A 190 -16.02 -14.20 -22.09
C GLU A 190 -15.60 -12.73 -22.05
N LYS A 191 -15.14 -12.21 -23.20
CA LYS A 191 -14.81 -10.78 -23.36
C LYS A 191 -16.07 -9.99 -23.74
N ARG A 192 -16.21 -8.83 -23.09
CA ARG A 192 -17.27 -7.85 -23.32
C ARG A 192 -16.71 -6.45 -23.46
N THR A 193 -17.52 -5.52 -23.95
CA THR A 193 -17.14 -4.12 -24.11
C THR A 193 -18.18 -3.21 -23.46
N ALA A 194 -17.72 -2.04 -23.00
CA ALA A 194 -18.54 -0.97 -22.50
C ALA A 194 -18.19 0.34 -23.19
N MET A 195 -19.22 1.11 -23.55
CA MET A 195 -19.05 2.45 -24.12
C MET A 195 -18.92 3.46 -22.97
N LEU A 196 -17.74 4.01 -22.78
CA LEU A 196 -17.44 4.91 -21.68
C LEU A 196 -17.95 6.34 -21.90
N SER A 197 -18.16 6.73 -23.16
CA SER A 197 -18.61 8.08 -23.54
C SER A 197 -20.10 8.35 -23.29
N MET A 198 -20.87 7.35 -22.86
CA MET A 198 -22.30 7.50 -22.59
C MET A 198 -22.53 8.16 -21.21
N GLY A 199 -22.86 9.46 -21.27
CA GLY A 199 -23.22 10.26 -20.11
C GLY A 199 -22.04 10.68 -19.24
N GLU A 200 -22.28 11.68 -18.42
CA GLU A 200 -21.28 12.29 -17.55
C GLU A 200 -21.11 11.53 -16.23
N TYR A 201 -19.96 11.69 -15.61
CA TYR A 201 -19.77 11.35 -14.20
C TYR A 201 -20.34 12.48 -13.35
N LYS A 202 -21.40 12.19 -12.61
CA LYS A 202 -22.07 13.15 -11.75
C LYS A 202 -21.32 13.29 -10.42
N TRP A 203 -20.17 13.95 -10.44
CA TRP A 203 -19.28 14.08 -9.26
C TRP A 203 -19.98 14.67 -8.04
N THR A 204 -20.90 15.64 -8.24
CA THR A 204 -21.66 16.28 -7.17
C THR A 204 -22.69 15.36 -6.51
N GLU A 205 -23.09 14.27 -7.18
CA GLU A 205 -23.99 13.27 -6.63
C GLU A 205 -23.25 12.16 -5.87
N MET A 206 -21.93 12.07 -6.00
CA MET A 206 -21.15 11.02 -5.33
C MET A 206 -20.87 11.41 -3.88
N LEU A 207 -21.36 10.61 -2.94
CA LEU A 207 -21.12 10.85 -1.52
C LEU A 207 -19.73 10.34 -1.06
N PRO A 208 -19.14 10.95 -0.04
CA PRO A 208 -17.89 10.46 0.55
C PRO A 208 -17.99 9.05 1.15
N ALA A 209 -19.17 8.69 1.67
CA ALA A 209 -19.44 7.37 2.25
C ALA A 209 -20.89 6.97 2.03
N TYR A 210 -21.12 5.67 1.92
CA TYR A 210 -22.44 5.06 1.71
C TYR A 210 -22.67 4.06 2.83
N SER A 211 -23.70 4.28 3.64
CA SER A 211 -24.08 3.37 4.75
C SER A 211 -25.57 3.49 5.05
N GLY A 212 -26.20 2.35 5.29
CA GLY A 212 -27.64 2.33 5.60
C GLY A 212 -28.47 3.07 4.52
N ASP A 213 -29.35 3.96 4.97
CA ASP A 213 -30.27 4.72 4.12
C ASP A 213 -29.81 6.16 3.85
N ASN A 214 -28.49 6.44 3.92
CA ASN A 214 -27.96 7.80 3.78
C ASN A 214 -27.81 8.27 2.32
N TYR A 215 -28.23 7.49 1.35
CA TYR A 215 -28.12 7.82 -0.09
C TYR A 215 -29.37 7.43 -0.87
N CYS A 216 -29.63 8.16 -1.95
CA CYS A 216 -30.69 7.84 -2.89
C CYS A 216 -30.18 7.00 -4.09
N SER A 217 -31.09 6.54 -4.94
CA SER A 217 -30.79 5.72 -6.12
C SER A 217 -29.89 6.44 -7.12
N GLU A 218 -30.04 7.75 -7.29
CA GLU A 218 -29.24 8.57 -8.19
C GLU A 218 -27.77 8.66 -7.73
N GLN A 219 -27.58 8.81 -6.42
CA GLN A 219 -26.24 8.85 -5.80
C GLN A 219 -25.55 7.50 -5.90
N ALA A 220 -26.28 6.41 -5.63
CA ALA A 220 -25.79 5.05 -5.82
C ALA A 220 -25.40 4.78 -7.29
N ALA A 221 -26.26 5.17 -8.24
CA ALA A 221 -26.01 5.00 -9.67
C ALA A 221 -24.81 5.83 -10.16
N ALA A 222 -24.60 7.03 -9.60
CA ALA A 222 -23.46 7.88 -9.96
C ALA A 222 -22.12 7.22 -9.61
N VAL A 223 -21.97 6.75 -8.38
CA VAL A 223 -20.71 6.09 -7.96
C VAL A 223 -20.53 4.73 -8.63
N ALA A 224 -21.58 3.93 -8.77
CA ALA A 224 -21.52 2.63 -9.43
C ALA A 224 -21.12 2.72 -10.89
N LYS A 225 -21.56 3.76 -11.60
CA LYS A 225 -21.14 4.02 -12.99
C LYS A 225 -19.63 4.27 -13.07
N LEU A 226 -19.10 5.12 -12.20
CA LEU A 226 -17.66 5.37 -12.15
C LEU A 226 -16.87 4.09 -11.85
N MET A 227 -17.31 3.31 -10.87
CA MET A 227 -16.69 2.04 -10.47
C MET A 227 -16.65 1.04 -11.63
N PHE A 228 -17.78 0.85 -12.32
CA PHE A 228 -17.85 -0.05 -13.47
C PHE A 228 -16.96 0.43 -14.62
N HIS A 229 -16.95 1.72 -14.94
CA HIS A 229 -16.09 2.28 -15.98
C HIS A 229 -14.60 2.13 -15.63
N CYS A 230 -14.21 2.36 -14.38
CA CYS A 230 -12.83 2.09 -13.91
C CYS A 230 -12.45 0.62 -14.12
N GLY A 231 -13.33 -0.31 -13.80
CA GLY A 231 -13.12 -1.73 -14.07
C GLY A 231 -12.94 -2.04 -15.56
N CYS A 232 -13.80 -1.48 -16.42
CA CYS A 232 -13.63 -1.64 -17.87
C CYS A 232 -12.30 -1.08 -18.37
N VAL A 233 -11.90 0.10 -17.92
CA VAL A 233 -10.65 0.77 -18.26
C VAL A 233 -9.43 -0.06 -17.81
N ALA A 234 -9.54 -0.74 -16.68
CA ALA A 234 -8.51 -1.64 -16.15
C ALA A 234 -8.47 -3.02 -16.83
N GLY A 235 -9.40 -3.31 -17.74
CA GLY A 235 -9.52 -4.65 -18.33
C GLY A 235 -9.92 -5.72 -17.33
N MET A 236 -10.82 -5.37 -16.39
CA MET A 236 -11.23 -6.23 -15.27
C MET A 236 -11.76 -7.59 -15.73
N ASN A 237 -11.33 -8.64 -15.06
CA ASN A 237 -12.02 -9.94 -15.09
C ASN A 237 -12.96 -10.00 -13.89
N TYR A 238 -14.26 -9.85 -14.16
CA TYR A 238 -15.31 -9.81 -13.15
C TYR A 238 -15.70 -11.20 -12.65
N SER A 239 -15.87 -11.34 -11.34
CA SER A 239 -16.28 -12.60 -10.70
C SER A 239 -17.08 -12.34 -9.42
N LEU A 240 -17.84 -13.35 -8.97
CA LEU A 240 -18.52 -13.36 -7.68
C LEU A 240 -17.57 -13.64 -6.51
N ASP A 241 -16.44 -14.31 -6.78
CA ASP A 241 -15.45 -14.67 -5.76
C ASP A 241 -14.35 -13.62 -5.60
N GLY A 242 -14.33 -12.62 -6.50
CA GLY A 242 -13.39 -11.52 -6.51
C GLY A 242 -12.99 -11.12 -7.92
N SER A 243 -13.15 -9.84 -8.26
CA SER A 243 -12.79 -9.28 -9.56
C SER A 243 -11.35 -8.78 -9.56
N GLY A 244 -10.59 -9.05 -10.62
CA GLY A 244 -9.17 -8.73 -10.71
C GLY A 244 -8.74 -8.06 -12.00
N ALA A 245 -7.74 -7.18 -11.92
CA ALA A 245 -7.08 -6.54 -13.05
C ALA A 245 -5.60 -6.26 -12.73
N SER A 246 -4.77 -6.12 -13.75
CA SER A 246 -3.37 -5.73 -13.54
C SER A 246 -3.22 -4.22 -13.35
N LEU A 247 -2.26 -3.79 -12.52
CA LEU A 247 -1.96 -2.37 -12.35
C LEU A 247 -1.39 -1.74 -13.63
N GLN A 248 -0.67 -2.50 -14.44
CA GLN A 248 -0.13 -2.06 -15.71
C GLN A 248 -1.24 -1.73 -16.70
N ASP A 249 -2.25 -2.61 -16.82
CA ASP A 249 -3.40 -2.40 -17.69
C ASP A 249 -4.25 -1.22 -17.20
N ALA A 250 -4.45 -1.10 -15.89
CA ALA A 250 -5.13 0.04 -15.29
C ALA A 250 -4.44 1.36 -15.62
N ALA A 251 -3.11 1.45 -15.45
CA ALA A 251 -2.35 2.65 -15.76
C ALA A 251 -2.37 2.99 -17.27
N ALA A 252 -2.27 1.99 -18.13
CA ALA A 252 -2.39 2.16 -19.58
C ALA A 252 -3.80 2.62 -19.98
N GLY A 253 -4.82 2.00 -19.39
CA GLY A 253 -6.22 2.33 -19.62
C GLY A 253 -6.56 3.77 -19.21
N MET A 254 -6.12 4.22 -18.04
CA MET A 254 -6.33 5.60 -17.57
C MET A 254 -5.71 6.66 -18.50
N LYS A 255 -4.60 6.35 -19.18
CA LYS A 255 -3.99 7.26 -20.16
C LYS A 255 -4.75 7.31 -21.48
N LYS A 256 -5.44 6.22 -21.83
CA LYS A 256 -6.12 6.06 -23.10
C LYS A 256 -7.55 6.61 -23.07
N HIS A 257 -8.25 6.42 -21.98
CA HIS A 257 -9.70 6.63 -21.83
C HIS A 257 -10.04 7.80 -20.92
#